data_4507b5a0fc0cb3956d6e41b97d0624d5
#
_entry.id   4507b5a0fc0cb3956d6e41b97d0624d5
#
_cell.length_a   1.000
_cell.length_b   1.000
_cell.length_c   1.000
_cell.angle_alpha   90.00
_cell.angle_beta   90.00
_cell.angle_gamma   90.00
#
_symmetry.space_group_name_H-M   'P 1'
#
loop_
_entity.id
_entity.type
_entity.pdbx_description
1 polymer ?
#
loop_
_entity_poly.entity_id
_entity_poly.type
_entity_poly.pdbx_seq_one_letter_code
_entity_poly.pdbx_strand_id
1 'polypeptide(L)'
;MVVDESHIAIPQIRGQYEGDKSRKSTLVDYGFRLPSALDNRPLKFDEWKERVSKAVLVSATPGKWENENSENFIEQVIRPTGLLDPKVKIKSTNNQIQDLLEEINSVIENGNRVLVTTLTKKMSEALSDYLINAGVKTRYLHSDIDTLERIE
;
A
#
# COMPACT_ATOMS: atom_id res chain seq x y z
N MET A 1 -20.99 10.24 0.62
CA MET A 1 -19.71 9.63 1.10
C MET A 1 -18.65 9.91 0.06
N VAL A 2 -17.41 10.18 0.48
CA VAL A 2 -16.23 10.23 -0.43
C VAL A 2 -15.33 9.06 -0.02
N VAL A 3 -14.91 8.26 -1.00
CA VAL A 3 -14.04 7.10 -0.80
C VAL A 3 -12.76 7.34 -1.62
N ASP A 4 -11.69 7.66 -0.91
CA ASP A 4 -10.36 7.84 -1.50
C ASP A 4 -9.69 6.49 -1.71
N GLU A 5 -8.83 6.39 -2.74
CA GLU A 5 -8.19 5.14 -3.17
C GLU A 5 -9.19 3.98 -3.26
N SER A 6 -10.32 4.26 -3.91
CA SER A 6 -11.49 3.35 -3.92
C SER A 6 -11.16 1.95 -4.43
N HIS A 7 -10.22 1.83 -5.39
CA HIS A 7 -9.76 0.55 -5.91
C HIS A 7 -9.14 -0.38 -4.84
N ILE A 8 -8.70 0.19 -3.71
CA ILE A 8 -8.23 -0.55 -2.52
C ILE A 8 -9.31 -0.61 -1.46
N ALA A 9 -9.98 0.53 -1.18
CA ALA A 9 -10.94 0.65 -0.10
C ALA A 9 -12.18 -0.23 -0.31
N ILE A 10 -12.72 -0.32 -1.52
CA ILE A 10 -13.91 -1.13 -1.83
C ILE A 10 -13.68 -2.63 -1.59
N PRO A 11 -12.59 -3.26 -2.09
CA PRO A 11 -12.25 -4.63 -1.74
C PRO A 11 -12.08 -4.85 -0.22
N GLN A 12 -11.50 -3.90 0.50
CA GLN A 12 -11.33 -3.99 1.95
C GLN A 12 -12.69 -3.96 2.67
N ILE A 13 -13.59 -3.04 2.32
CA ILE A 13 -14.95 -2.98 2.87
C ILE A 13 -15.69 -4.30 2.61
N ARG A 14 -15.54 -4.85 1.40
CA ARG A 14 -16.16 -6.13 1.03
C ARG A 14 -15.65 -7.28 1.89
N GLY A 15 -14.36 -7.32 2.19
CA GLY A 15 -13.72 -8.38 2.97
C GLY A 15 -13.93 -8.30 4.48
N GLN A 16 -14.34 -7.15 5.02
CA GLN A 16 -14.42 -6.92 6.48
C GLN A 16 -15.31 -7.91 7.20
N TYR A 17 -16.52 -8.18 6.70
CA TYR A 17 -17.47 -9.07 7.33
C TYR A 17 -16.95 -10.51 7.41
N GLU A 18 -16.50 -11.05 6.30
CA GLU A 18 -16.03 -12.45 6.25
C GLU A 18 -14.74 -12.64 7.06
N GLY A 19 -13.83 -11.67 7.04
CA GLY A 19 -12.62 -11.70 7.85
C GLY A 19 -12.91 -11.67 9.36
N ASP A 20 -13.82 -10.80 9.81
CA ASP A 20 -14.23 -10.71 11.21
C ASP A 20 -14.96 -11.99 11.65
N LYS A 21 -15.88 -12.48 10.84
CA LYS A 21 -16.64 -13.71 11.10
C LYS A 21 -15.71 -14.92 11.23
N SER A 22 -14.81 -15.13 10.27
CA SER A 22 -13.87 -16.25 10.30
C SER A 22 -13.02 -16.24 11.57
N ARG A 23 -12.43 -15.09 11.91
CA ARG A 23 -11.64 -14.94 13.13
C ARG A 23 -12.45 -15.23 14.40
N LYS A 24 -13.66 -14.66 14.52
CA LYS A 24 -14.50 -14.83 15.69
C LYS A 24 -15.02 -16.25 15.83
N SER A 25 -15.43 -16.89 14.74
CA SER A 25 -15.84 -18.28 14.76
C SER A 25 -14.75 -19.18 15.32
N THR A 26 -13.52 -19.03 14.82
CA THR A 26 -12.37 -19.78 15.38
C THR A 26 -12.21 -19.55 16.89
N LEU A 27 -12.29 -18.30 17.35
CA LEU A 27 -12.14 -17.99 18.78
C LEU A 27 -13.29 -18.54 19.64
N VAL A 28 -14.51 -18.62 19.12
CA VAL A 28 -15.65 -19.24 19.79
C VAL A 28 -15.50 -20.76 19.83
N ASP A 29 -15.15 -21.38 18.71
CA ASP A 29 -14.99 -22.82 18.59
C ASP A 29 -13.91 -23.37 19.54
N TYR A 30 -12.85 -22.59 19.76
CA TYR A 30 -11.80 -22.95 20.73
C TYR A 30 -12.04 -22.43 22.16
N GLY A 31 -13.20 -21.84 22.45
CA GLY A 31 -13.58 -21.38 23.79
C GLY A 31 -12.91 -20.07 24.26
N PHE A 32 -12.20 -19.37 23.41
CA PHE A 32 -11.58 -18.07 23.73
C PHE A 32 -12.57 -16.91 23.76
N ARG A 33 -13.76 -17.07 23.14
CA ARG A 33 -14.85 -16.10 23.15
C ARG A 33 -16.19 -16.79 23.29
N LEU A 34 -17.16 -16.03 23.83
CA LEU A 34 -18.56 -16.47 23.91
C LEU A 34 -19.21 -16.41 22.51
N PRO A 35 -20.24 -17.23 22.23
CA PRO A 35 -20.98 -17.19 20.96
C PRO A 35 -21.53 -15.82 20.62
N SER A 36 -21.95 -15.03 21.63
CA SER A 36 -22.40 -13.65 21.46
C SER A 36 -21.39 -12.68 20.86
N ALA A 37 -20.10 -13.06 20.78
CA ALA A 37 -19.10 -12.28 20.06
C ALA A 37 -19.41 -12.12 18.55
N LEU A 38 -20.21 -13.03 17.99
CA LEU A 38 -20.65 -13.00 16.60
C LEU A 38 -21.75 -11.94 16.34
N ASP A 39 -22.43 -11.47 17.38
CA ASP A 39 -23.51 -10.47 17.24
C ASP A 39 -22.96 -9.08 16.93
N ASN A 40 -21.80 -8.73 17.48
CA ASN A 40 -21.09 -7.50 17.17
C ASN A 40 -20.22 -7.70 15.92
N ARG A 41 -20.73 -7.32 14.76
CA ARG A 41 -20.11 -7.56 13.47
C ARG A 41 -20.08 -6.31 12.57
N PRO A 42 -19.15 -6.17 11.65
CA PRO A 42 -19.22 -5.17 10.60
C PRO A 42 -20.40 -5.45 9.66
N LEU A 43 -20.79 -4.45 8.89
CA LEU A 43 -21.80 -4.60 7.84
C LEU A 43 -21.28 -5.57 6.76
N LYS A 44 -22.21 -6.35 6.20
CA LYS A 44 -21.95 -7.01 4.92
C LYS A 44 -21.88 -5.97 3.82
N PHE A 45 -21.21 -6.28 2.71
CA PHE A 45 -21.05 -5.35 1.60
C PHE A 45 -22.37 -4.84 1.03
N ASP A 46 -23.39 -5.71 0.90
CA ASP A 46 -24.70 -5.31 0.42
C ASP A 46 -25.44 -4.39 1.41
N GLU A 47 -25.35 -4.67 2.70
CA GLU A 47 -25.88 -3.80 3.76
C GLU A 47 -25.21 -2.42 3.74
N TRP A 48 -23.91 -2.38 3.44
CA TRP A 48 -23.17 -1.14 3.26
C TRP A 48 -23.66 -0.37 2.04
N LYS A 49 -23.86 -1.03 0.90
CA LYS A 49 -24.40 -0.41 -0.32
C LYS A 49 -25.77 0.23 -0.09
N GLU A 50 -26.65 -0.47 0.60
CA GLU A 50 -28.00 0.02 0.91
C GLU A 50 -27.99 1.29 1.76
N ARG A 51 -26.99 1.45 2.64
CA ARG A 51 -26.85 2.64 3.51
C ARG A 51 -26.19 3.82 2.82
N VAL A 52 -25.42 3.58 1.76
CA VAL A 52 -24.71 4.62 1.02
C VAL A 52 -25.53 5.06 -0.18
N SER A 53 -26.34 6.11 0.01
CA SER A 53 -27.21 6.64 -1.04
C SER A 53 -26.45 7.30 -2.18
N LYS A 54 -25.34 7.98 -1.89
CA LYS A 54 -24.48 8.65 -2.88
C LYS A 54 -23.03 8.54 -2.45
N ALA A 55 -22.16 8.17 -3.38
CA ALA A 55 -20.72 8.11 -3.16
C ALA A 55 -19.96 8.79 -4.30
N VAL A 56 -18.84 9.43 -3.96
CA VAL A 56 -17.81 9.85 -4.89
C VAL A 56 -16.61 8.94 -4.64
N LEU A 57 -16.19 8.23 -5.67
CA LEU A 57 -15.08 7.30 -5.63
C LEU A 57 -13.88 7.99 -6.29
N VAL A 58 -12.78 8.12 -5.57
CA VAL A 58 -11.56 8.77 -6.05
C VAL A 58 -10.48 7.71 -6.21
N SER A 59 -9.89 7.64 -7.39
CA SER A 59 -8.81 6.70 -7.69
C SER A 59 -8.04 7.11 -8.93
N ALA A 60 -6.73 6.93 -8.94
CA ALA A 60 -5.92 7.04 -10.14
C ALA A 60 -6.09 5.82 -11.07
N THR A 61 -6.49 4.69 -10.52
CA THR A 61 -6.66 3.40 -11.21
C THR A 61 -7.95 2.72 -10.78
N PRO A 62 -9.13 3.22 -11.20
CA PRO A 62 -10.42 2.63 -10.81
C PRO A 62 -10.46 1.13 -11.11
N GLY A 63 -11.00 0.36 -10.17
CA GLY A 63 -11.12 -1.08 -10.30
C GLY A 63 -12.36 -1.51 -11.10
N LYS A 64 -12.52 -2.83 -11.26
CA LYS A 64 -13.64 -3.39 -12.00
C LYS A 64 -15.00 -2.99 -11.41
N TRP A 65 -15.10 -3.00 -10.06
CA TRP A 65 -16.36 -2.69 -9.39
C TRP A 65 -16.77 -1.23 -9.61
N GLU A 66 -15.84 -0.28 -9.54
CA GLU A 66 -16.09 1.14 -9.80
C GLU A 66 -16.57 1.34 -11.24
N ASN A 67 -15.91 0.69 -12.19
CA ASN A 67 -16.28 0.78 -13.61
C ASN A 67 -17.68 0.23 -13.89
N GLU A 68 -18.11 -0.81 -13.18
CA GLU A 68 -19.42 -1.43 -13.35
C GLU A 68 -20.56 -0.71 -12.61
N ASN A 69 -20.25 0.07 -11.55
CA ASN A 69 -21.25 0.65 -10.66
C ASN A 69 -21.27 2.18 -10.65
N SER A 70 -20.39 2.86 -11.40
CA SER A 70 -20.41 4.32 -11.52
C SER A 70 -21.15 4.74 -12.78
N GLU A 71 -22.08 5.69 -12.62
CA GLU A 71 -22.85 6.25 -13.74
C GLU A 71 -22.04 7.30 -14.54
N ASN A 72 -21.16 8.02 -13.83
CA ASN A 72 -20.37 9.10 -14.42
C ASN A 72 -18.90 8.97 -14.04
N PHE A 73 -18.02 9.22 -15.00
CA PHE A 73 -16.59 9.33 -14.81
C PHE A 73 -16.15 10.75 -15.08
N ILE A 74 -15.40 11.32 -14.12
CA ILE A 74 -14.81 12.66 -14.24
C ILE A 74 -13.30 12.48 -14.11
N GLU A 75 -12.58 12.89 -15.15
CA GLU A 75 -11.12 12.84 -15.15
C GLU A 75 -10.54 14.18 -14.74
N GLN A 76 -9.62 14.17 -13.78
CA GLN A 76 -8.80 15.32 -13.42
C GLN A 76 -7.39 15.12 -13.98
N VAL A 77 -7.13 15.63 -15.16
CA VAL A 77 -5.88 15.43 -15.90
C VAL A 77 -4.87 16.55 -15.65
N ILE A 78 -5.32 17.67 -15.08
CA ILE A 78 -4.46 18.83 -14.85
C ILE A 78 -3.53 18.59 -13.67
N ARG A 79 -2.22 18.74 -13.90
CA ARG A 79 -1.19 18.75 -12.87
C ARG A 79 -0.73 20.20 -12.59
N PRO A 80 -1.29 20.89 -11.57
CA PRO A 80 -1.04 22.30 -11.33
C PRO A 80 0.41 22.63 -10.99
N THR A 81 1.15 21.66 -10.46
CA THR A 81 2.56 21.82 -10.06
C THR A 81 3.51 22.02 -11.24
N GLY A 82 3.11 21.67 -12.46
CA GLY A 82 3.98 21.68 -13.64
C GLY A 82 5.13 20.66 -13.61
N LEU A 83 5.22 19.83 -12.57
CA LEU A 83 6.23 18.78 -12.48
C LEU A 83 5.86 17.60 -13.37
N LEU A 84 6.78 17.22 -14.24
CA LEU A 84 6.60 16.06 -15.11
C LEU A 84 6.78 14.76 -14.33
N ASP A 85 6.18 13.70 -14.84
CA ASP A 85 6.43 12.35 -14.34
C ASP A 85 7.91 11.98 -14.52
N PRO A 86 8.50 11.22 -13.59
CA PRO A 86 9.88 10.77 -13.71
C PRO A 86 10.05 9.86 -14.93
N LYS A 87 11.22 9.92 -15.56
CA LYS A 87 11.57 8.98 -16.62
C LYS A 87 11.73 7.58 -16.02
N VAL A 88 10.97 6.63 -16.52
CA VAL A 88 11.02 5.23 -16.09
C VAL A 88 11.92 4.43 -17.02
N LYS A 89 12.90 3.71 -16.43
CA LYS A 89 13.75 2.74 -17.14
C LYS A 89 13.47 1.36 -16.58
N ILE A 90 13.12 0.40 -17.43
CA ILE A 90 12.94 -0.99 -17.07
C ILE A 90 14.23 -1.74 -17.39
N LYS A 91 14.78 -2.44 -16.40
CA LYS A 91 15.99 -3.23 -16.50
C LYS A 91 15.74 -4.70 -16.15
N SER A 92 16.64 -5.59 -16.55
CA SER A 92 16.61 -7.00 -16.17
C SER A 92 16.82 -7.18 -14.67
N THR A 93 16.20 -8.23 -14.10
CA THR A 93 16.45 -8.64 -12.72
C THR A 93 17.79 -9.39 -12.56
N ASN A 94 18.40 -9.83 -13.66
CA ASN A 94 19.73 -10.43 -13.61
C ASN A 94 20.75 -9.40 -13.16
N ASN A 95 21.53 -9.74 -12.13
CA ASN A 95 22.55 -8.86 -11.52
C ASN A 95 21.99 -7.51 -11.01
N GLN A 96 20.69 -7.46 -10.68
CA GLN A 96 19.99 -6.22 -10.28
C GLN A 96 20.67 -5.50 -9.09
N ILE A 97 21.30 -6.23 -8.16
CA ILE A 97 21.93 -5.62 -6.98
C ILE A 97 23.24 -4.92 -7.39
N GLN A 98 24.02 -5.51 -8.30
CA GLN A 98 25.24 -4.89 -8.81
C GLN A 98 24.90 -3.64 -9.64
N ASP A 99 23.90 -3.74 -10.53
CA ASP A 99 23.41 -2.62 -11.33
C ASP A 99 22.86 -1.49 -10.42
N LEU A 100 22.14 -1.84 -9.36
CA LEU A 100 21.67 -0.89 -8.36
C LEU A 100 22.82 -0.15 -7.69
N LEU A 101 23.88 -0.86 -7.29
CA LEU A 101 25.05 -0.26 -6.64
C LEU A 101 25.77 0.73 -7.56
N GLU A 102 25.90 0.39 -8.83
CA GLU A 102 26.51 1.27 -9.86
C GLU A 102 25.67 2.55 -10.06
N GLU A 103 24.36 2.43 -10.17
CA GLU A 103 23.44 3.57 -10.28
C GLU A 103 23.46 4.44 -9.01
N ILE A 104 23.49 3.83 -7.81
CA ILE A 104 23.61 4.56 -6.54
C ILE A 104 24.91 5.40 -6.53
N ASN A 105 26.05 4.80 -6.86
CA ASN A 105 27.32 5.50 -6.85
C ASN A 105 27.33 6.67 -7.84
N SER A 106 26.81 6.48 -9.04
CA SER A 106 26.68 7.54 -10.05
C SER A 106 25.83 8.72 -9.56
N VAL A 107 24.73 8.43 -8.84
CA VAL A 107 23.84 9.47 -8.29
C VAL A 107 24.51 10.22 -7.12
N ILE A 108 25.25 9.49 -6.27
CA ILE A 108 25.98 10.07 -5.13
C ILE A 108 27.12 10.99 -5.60
N GLU A 109 27.85 10.61 -6.64
CA GLU A 109 28.91 11.44 -7.25
C GLU A 109 28.37 12.81 -7.71
N ASN A 110 27.11 12.86 -8.11
CA ASN A 110 26.41 14.09 -8.48
C ASN A 110 25.79 14.84 -7.26
N GLY A 111 26.08 14.43 -6.02
CA GLY A 111 25.59 15.06 -4.80
C GLY A 111 24.11 14.78 -4.50
N ASN A 112 23.50 13.82 -5.18
CA ASN A 112 22.09 13.47 -5.04
C ASN A 112 21.88 12.25 -4.12
N ARG A 113 20.61 11.92 -3.86
CA ARG A 113 20.19 10.77 -3.03
C ARG A 113 19.33 9.81 -3.84
N VAL A 114 19.32 8.54 -3.42
CA VAL A 114 18.55 7.47 -4.05
C VAL A 114 17.52 6.94 -3.05
N LEU A 115 16.28 6.76 -3.50
CA LEU A 115 15.25 6.04 -2.78
C LEU A 115 15.07 4.67 -3.42
N VAL A 116 15.26 3.61 -2.63
CA VAL A 116 15.09 2.22 -3.07
C VAL A 116 13.87 1.61 -2.39
N THR A 117 12.94 1.09 -3.18
CA THR A 117 11.73 0.42 -2.68
C THR A 117 11.88 -1.08 -2.80
N THR A 118 11.53 -1.81 -1.74
CA THR A 118 11.55 -3.28 -1.70
C THR A 118 10.17 -3.84 -1.43
N LEU A 119 9.95 -5.11 -1.77
CA LEU A 119 8.64 -5.77 -1.60
C LEU A 119 8.34 -6.15 -0.15
N THR A 120 9.36 -6.35 0.70
CA THR A 120 9.19 -6.78 2.09
C THR A 120 10.13 -6.05 3.03
N LYS A 121 9.74 -5.93 4.32
CA LYS A 121 10.58 -5.37 5.39
C LYS A 121 11.92 -6.09 5.49
N LYS A 122 11.90 -7.41 5.56
CA LYS A 122 13.10 -8.25 5.63
C LYS A 122 14.05 -8.02 4.45
N MET A 123 13.51 -7.76 3.26
CA MET A 123 14.32 -7.44 2.08
C MET A 123 14.95 -6.05 2.20
N SER A 124 14.26 -5.06 2.78
CA SER A 124 14.83 -3.72 3.00
C SER A 124 15.97 -3.74 4.01
N GLU A 125 15.84 -4.52 5.08
CA GLU A 125 16.89 -4.72 6.08
C GLU A 125 18.12 -5.39 5.47
N ALA A 126 17.95 -6.53 4.81
CA ALA A 126 19.04 -7.27 4.17
C ALA A 126 19.77 -6.46 3.07
N LEU A 127 19.00 -5.69 2.28
CA LEU A 127 19.60 -4.82 1.26
C LEU A 127 20.37 -3.67 1.90
N SER A 128 19.86 -3.07 2.97
CA SER A 128 20.55 -2.01 3.71
C SER A 128 21.89 -2.52 4.26
N ASP A 129 21.91 -3.70 4.90
CA ASP A 129 23.14 -4.31 5.43
C ASP A 129 24.16 -4.56 4.32
N TYR A 130 23.69 -5.06 3.17
CA TYR A 130 24.57 -5.25 2.00
C TYR A 130 25.17 -3.93 1.51
N LEU A 131 24.37 -2.88 1.37
CA LEU A 131 24.82 -1.57 0.90
C LEU A 131 25.79 -0.90 1.89
N ILE A 132 25.54 -1.03 3.20
CA ILE A 132 26.47 -0.55 4.25
C ILE A 132 27.81 -1.27 4.12
N ASN A 133 27.81 -2.59 3.97
CA ASN A 133 29.04 -3.39 3.78
C ASN A 133 29.77 -3.03 2.47
N ALA A 134 29.05 -2.56 1.46
CA ALA A 134 29.61 -2.02 0.22
C ALA A 134 30.08 -0.56 0.33
N GLY A 135 30.02 0.06 1.53
CA GLY A 135 30.47 1.42 1.79
C GLY A 135 29.48 2.53 1.47
N VAL A 136 28.23 2.19 1.16
CA VAL A 136 27.15 3.16 0.90
C VAL A 136 26.48 3.57 2.21
N LYS A 137 26.37 4.87 2.47
CA LYS A 137 25.60 5.40 3.61
C LYS A 137 24.12 5.18 3.34
N THR A 138 23.53 4.20 4.02
CA THR A 138 22.15 3.75 3.80
C THR A 138 21.40 3.65 5.11
N ARG A 139 20.09 3.94 5.07
CA ARG A 139 19.12 3.62 6.11
C ARG A 139 17.88 2.99 5.48
N TYR A 140 17.20 2.11 6.19
CA TYR A 140 15.90 1.57 5.77
C TYR A 140 14.77 2.19 6.60
N LEU A 141 13.57 2.22 6.04
CA LEU A 141 12.37 2.72 6.69
C LEU A 141 11.20 1.77 6.42
N HIS A 142 10.58 1.28 7.48
CA HIS A 142 9.34 0.49 7.41
C HIS A 142 8.47 0.71 8.65
N SER A 143 7.29 0.05 8.70
CA SER A 143 6.28 0.29 9.74
C SER A 143 6.71 -0.04 11.16
N ASP A 144 7.72 -0.89 11.36
CA ASP A 144 8.17 -1.33 12.69
C ASP A 144 9.25 -0.42 13.29
N ILE A 145 9.71 0.58 12.53
CA ILE A 145 10.66 1.58 13.03
C ILE A 145 9.93 2.58 13.91
N ASP A 146 10.46 2.85 15.09
CA ASP A 146 9.88 3.78 16.05
C ASP A 146 9.80 5.21 15.50
N THR A 147 8.82 5.96 15.97
CA THR A 147 8.55 7.33 15.49
C THR A 147 9.74 8.27 15.66
N LEU A 148 10.50 8.11 16.74
CA LEU A 148 11.69 8.93 17.00
C LEU A 148 12.83 8.62 16.03
N GLU A 149 13.04 7.35 15.70
CA GLU A 149 14.06 6.92 14.72
C GLU A 149 13.75 7.37 13.28
N ARG A 150 12.48 7.67 12.99
CA ARG A 150 12.07 8.17 11.65
C ARG A 150 12.43 9.64 11.41
N ILE A 151 12.70 10.39 12.46
CA ILE A 151 13.00 11.83 12.38
C ILE A 151 14.49 12.07 12.12
N GLU A 152 15.34 11.12 12.48
CA GLU A 152 16.79 11.15 12.22
C GLU A 152 17.15 10.81 10.76
#